data_0dc264c7c10e8757fc2f26200a40cf82
#
_entry.id   0dc264c7c10e8757fc2f26200a40cf82
#
_cell.length_a   1.000
_cell.length_b   1.000
_cell.length_c   1.000
_cell.angle_alpha   90.00
_cell.angle_beta   90.00
_cell.angle_gamma   90.00
#
_symmetry.space_group_name_H-M   'P 1'
#
loop_
_entity.id
_entity.type
_entity.pdbx_description
1 polymer ?
#
loop_
_entity_poly.entity_id
_entity_poly.type
_entity_poly.pdbx_seq_one_letter_code
_entity_poly.pdbx_strand_id
1 'polypeptide(L)'
;MIFIDKVKYGLFSVVSKTIILLFVFSSFAHADSQIRILMLGDSLTQGYGLEEKKGLVPKLQNWLSTNNVEVLLINGGVSGDTTLGGFERLDWLLTPNINGVVVALGGNDLLRGFDPKFTKKNLQAIFKNLKSKGINSVIVGTISPINYGPQFKKEYDAIYPSLAREYNLSYIDSLFSPLIDKKTQEISVNLLQADGIHPNEKGVEAIVNYIGPVIR
;
A
#
# COMPACT_ATOMS: atom_id res chain seq x y z
N MET A 1 -49.35 17.83 57.93
CA MET A 1 -48.78 16.55 57.41
C MET A 1 -48.86 16.53 55.89
N ILE A 2 -48.23 17.48 55.17
CA ILE A 2 -48.12 17.55 53.69
C ILE A 2 -46.89 18.32 53.35
N PHE A 3 -45.68 17.75 53.59
CA PHE A 3 -44.41 18.39 53.10
C PHE A 3 -43.23 17.41 52.83
N ILE A 4 -43.45 16.09 52.86
CA ILE A 4 -42.37 15.13 52.72
C ILE A 4 -42.35 14.43 51.33
N ASP A 5 -43.43 14.46 50.55
CA ASP A 5 -43.53 13.69 49.29
C ASP A 5 -43.00 14.41 48.02
N LYS A 6 -42.69 15.70 48.07
CA LYS A 6 -42.20 16.42 46.87
C LYS A 6 -40.69 16.32 46.65
N VAL A 7 -39.89 15.94 47.63
CA VAL A 7 -38.42 15.91 47.52
C VAL A 7 -37.92 14.59 46.91
N LYS A 8 -38.67 13.50 47.04
CA LYS A 8 -38.24 12.18 46.52
C LYS A 8 -38.32 12.03 45.00
N TYR A 9 -39.25 12.74 44.33
CA TYR A 9 -39.39 12.64 42.86
C TYR A 9 -38.39 13.49 42.07
N GLY A 10 -37.82 14.53 42.65
CA GLY A 10 -36.82 15.40 42.01
C GLY A 10 -35.46 14.74 41.87
N LEU A 11 -35.02 13.98 42.89
CA LEU A 11 -33.68 13.35 42.88
C LEU A 11 -33.61 12.17 41.93
N PHE A 12 -34.66 11.35 41.84
CA PHE A 12 -34.69 10.22 40.92
C PHE A 12 -34.75 10.64 39.45
N SER A 13 -35.43 11.77 39.14
CA SER A 13 -35.50 12.30 37.77
C SER A 13 -34.17 12.88 37.28
N VAL A 14 -33.41 13.51 38.17
CA VAL A 14 -32.10 14.09 37.78
C VAL A 14 -31.07 12.99 37.60
N VAL A 15 -30.99 11.99 38.47
CA VAL A 15 -30.06 10.87 38.38
C VAL A 15 -30.34 10.03 37.12
N SER A 16 -31.62 9.77 36.79
CA SER A 16 -32.02 9.02 35.60
C SER A 16 -31.65 9.75 34.30
N LYS A 17 -31.83 11.08 34.23
CA LYS A 17 -31.45 11.88 33.04
C LYS A 17 -29.96 12.02 32.87
N THR A 18 -29.18 12.10 33.96
CA THR A 18 -27.72 12.18 33.93
C THR A 18 -27.11 10.86 33.52
N ILE A 19 -27.64 9.71 33.94
CA ILE A 19 -27.20 8.37 33.55
C ILE A 19 -27.49 8.12 32.07
N ILE A 20 -28.65 8.52 31.55
CA ILE A 20 -28.99 8.41 30.12
C ILE A 20 -28.07 9.29 29.28
N LEU A 21 -27.72 10.49 29.74
CA LEU A 21 -26.78 11.38 29.02
C LEU A 21 -25.34 10.82 28.98
N LEU A 22 -24.89 10.19 30.05
CA LEU A 22 -23.57 9.53 30.10
C LEU A 22 -23.52 8.27 29.23
N PHE A 23 -24.64 7.53 29.09
CA PHE A 23 -24.68 6.36 28.20
C PHE A 23 -24.71 6.74 26.71
N VAL A 24 -25.30 7.88 26.35
CA VAL A 24 -25.30 8.37 24.96
C VAL A 24 -23.92 8.90 24.54
N PHE A 25 -23.14 9.47 25.47
CA PHE A 25 -21.78 9.95 25.16
C PHE A 25 -20.72 8.83 25.07
N SER A 26 -20.94 7.67 25.72
CA SER A 26 -20.01 6.54 25.63
C SER A 26 -20.13 5.74 24.33
N SER A 27 -21.14 5.98 23.50
CA SER A 27 -21.35 5.28 22.22
C SER A 27 -20.66 5.94 21.02
N PHE A 28 -20.02 7.09 21.19
CA PHE A 28 -19.39 7.84 20.08
C PHE A 28 -17.87 7.69 19.96
N ALA A 29 -17.24 6.85 20.77
CA ALA A 29 -15.77 6.69 20.75
C ALA A 29 -15.32 5.37 20.11
N HIS A 30 -15.99 4.88 19.06
CA HIS A 30 -15.37 4.00 18.10
C HIS A 30 -15.04 4.83 16.86
N ALA A 31 -14.03 5.69 16.97
CA ALA A 31 -13.34 6.16 15.80
C ALA A 31 -12.78 4.93 15.08
N ASP A 32 -13.18 4.74 13.85
CA ASP A 32 -12.75 3.69 12.95
C ASP A 32 -11.21 3.59 12.99
N SER A 33 -10.70 2.68 13.81
CA SER A 33 -9.26 2.46 14.03
C SER A 33 -8.66 1.58 12.93
N GLN A 34 -9.38 1.38 11.82
CA GLN A 34 -8.93 0.55 10.73
C GLN A 34 -7.65 1.13 10.12
N ILE A 35 -6.58 0.34 10.17
CA ILE A 35 -5.29 0.69 9.56
C ILE A 35 -5.49 0.84 8.04
N ARG A 36 -5.07 1.97 7.49
CA ARG A 36 -5.18 2.28 6.07
C ARG A 36 -3.80 2.31 5.43
N ILE A 37 -3.63 1.52 4.39
CA ILE A 37 -2.38 1.39 3.65
C ILE A 37 -2.60 1.86 2.21
N LEU A 38 -1.88 2.88 1.80
CA LEU A 38 -1.85 3.35 0.42
C LEU A 38 -0.91 2.47 -0.41
N MET A 39 -1.42 1.91 -1.48
CA MET A 39 -0.66 1.20 -2.50
C MET A 39 -0.27 2.19 -3.59
N LEU A 40 0.86 2.90 -3.43
CA LEU A 40 1.39 3.86 -4.41
C LEU A 40 2.16 3.12 -5.49
N GLY A 41 1.66 3.14 -6.74
CA GLY A 41 2.27 2.37 -7.81
C GLY A 41 1.80 2.78 -9.22
N ASP A 42 2.14 1.95 -10.16
CA ASP A 42 1.82 2.13 -11.58
C ASP A 42 0.68 1.22 -12.07
N SER A 43 0.75 0.75 -13.32
CA SER A 43 -0.24 -0.14 -13.94
C SER A 43 -0.43 -1.47 -13.20
N LEU A 44 0.62 -2.00 -12.57
CA LEU A 44 0.55 -3.25 -11.80
C LEU A 44 -0.34 -3.05 -10.57
N THR A 45 -0.18 -1.95 -9.88
CA THR A 45 -0.98 -1.57 -8.71
C THR A 45 -2.40 -1.20 -9.13
N GLN A 46 -2.57 -0.47 -10.23
CA GLN A 46 -3.88 -0.10 -10.75
C GLN A 46 -4.73 -1.34 -11.13
N GLY A 47 -4.10 -2.41 -11.61
CA GLY A 47 -4.77 -3.60 -12.12
C GLY A 47 -5.07 -3.51 -13.62
N TYR A 48 -4.17 -2.90 -14.40
CA TYR A 48 -4.31 -2.71 -15.85
C TYR A 48 -4.70 -3.98 -16.59
N GLY A 49 -5.69 -3.87 -17.49
CA GLY A 49 -6.14 -4.97 -18.35
C GLY A 49 -6.99 -6.05 -17.65
N LEU A 50 -7.25 -5.91 -16.36
CA LEU A 50 -8.06 -6.85 -15.58
C LEU A 50 -9.38 -6.21 -15.14
N GLU A 51 -10.37 -7.07 -14.90
CA GLU A 51 -11.57 -6.66 -14.16
C GLU A 51 -11.14 -6.16 -12.75
N GLU A 52 -11.80 -5.14 -12.23
CA GLU A 52 -11.43 -4.50 -10.98
C GLU A 52 -11.14 -5.49 -9.84
N LYS A 53 -12.04 -6.47 -9.61
CA LYS A 53 -11.90 -7.48 -8.55
C LYS A 53 -10.73 -8.45 -8.74
N LYS A 54 -10.14 -8.50 -9.93
CA LYS A 54 -9.02 -9.37 -10.30
C LYS A 54 -7.67 -8.66 -10.22
N GLY A 55 -7.66 -7.34 -10.02
CA GLY A 55 -6.46 -6.55 -9.86
C GLY A 55 -5.71 -6.84 -8.56
N LEU A 56 -4.46 -6.37 -8.49
CA LEU A 56 -3.55 -6.61 -7.37
C LEU A 56 -4.13 -6.16 -6.02
N VAL A 57 -4.62 -4.93 -5.94
CA VAL A 57 -5.07 -4.36 -4.65
C VAL A 57 -6.30 -5.07 -4.10
N PRO A 58 -7.39 -5.31 -4.85
CA PRO A 58 -8.54 -6.04 -4.31
C PRO A 58 -8.24 -7.52 -4.01
N LYS A 59 -7.37 -8.19 -4.78
CA LYS A 59 -6.94 -9.57 -4.46
C LYS A 59 -6.11 -9.61 -3.18
N LEU A 60 -5.20 -8.65 -2.98
CA LEU A 60 -4.41 -8.53 -1.76
C LEU A 60 -5.28 -8.17 -0.55
N GLN A 61 -6.26 -7.28 -0.73
CA GLN A 61 -7.24 -6.97 0.32
C GLN A 61 -7.98 -8.24 0.78
N ASN A 62 -8.45 -9.05 -0.16
CA ASN A 62 -9.13 -10.30 0.15
C ASN A 62 -8.18 -11.30 0.85
N TRP A 63 -6.94 -11.41 0.40
CA TRP A 63 -5.93 -12.26 1.03
C TRP A 63 -5.68 -11.85 2.49
N LEU A 64 -5.49 -10.55 2.76
CA LEU A 64 -5.28 -10.03 4.11
C LEU A 64 -6.49 -10.32 5.01
N SER A 65 -7.70 -10.05 4.53
CA SER A 65 -8.94 -10.32 5.27
C SER A 65 -9.10 -11.81 5.60
N THR A 66 -8.79 -12.70 4.64
CA THR A 66 -8.84 -14.16 4.85
C THR A 66 -7.78 -14.63 5.86
N ASN A 67 -6.68 -13.90 6.01
CA ASN A 67 -5.64 -14.15 7.00
C ASN A 67 -5.83 -13.36 8.32
N ASN A 68 -7.04 -12.85 8.58
CA ASN A 68 -7.42 -12.10 9.77
C ASN A 68 -6.57 -10.83 10.00
N VAL A 69 -6.18 -10.16 8.93
CA VAL A 69 -5.47 -8.87 8.99
C VAL A 69 -6.47 -7.74 8.68
N GLU A 70 -6.81 -6.98 9.70
CA GLU A 70 -7.79 -5.89 9.62
C GLU A 70 -7.16 -4.59 9.13
N VAL A 71 -7.00 -4.47 7.81
CA VAL A 71 -6.49 -3.27 7.14
C VAL A 71 -7.39 -2.90 5.97
N LEU A 72 -7.36 -1.65 5.57
CA LEU A 72 -7.95 -1.16 4.33
C LEU A 72 -6.85 -0.76 3.36
N LEU A 73 -6.80 -1.41 2.22
CA LEU A 73 -5.90 -1.04 1.13
C LEU A 73 -6.56 0.02 0.24
N ILE A 74 -5.81 1.08 -0.04
CA ILE A 74 -6.24 2.16 -0.94
C ILE A 74 -5.43 2.05 -2.22
N ASN A 75 -6.11 1.85 -3.34
CA ASN A 75 -5.45 1.77 -4.64
C ASN A 75 -5.01 3.16 -5.10
N GLY A 76 -3.72 3.41 -5.07
CA GLY A 76 -3.06 4.59 -5.59
C GLY A 76 -2.25 4.30 -6.85
N GLY A 77 -2.62 3.28 -7.63
CA GLY A 77 -1.99 2.93 -8.91
C GLY A 77 -2.44 3.85 -10.05
N VAL A 78 -1.51 4.26 -10.89
CA VAL A 78 -1.77 5.01 -12.14
C VAL A 78 -0.93 4.42 -13.26
N SER A 79 -1.60 3.91 -14.32
CA SER A 79 -0.91 3.32 -15.47
C SER A 79 0.08 4.29 -16.11
N GLY A 80 1.28 3.78 -16.39
CA GLY A 80 2.35 4.57 -17.00
C GLY A 80 3.08 5.50 -16.03
N ASP A 81 2.73 5.49 -14.75
CA ASP A 81 3.33 6.40 -13.78
C ASP A 81 4.81 6.08 -13.52
N THR A 82 5.59 7.13 -13.37
CA THR A 82 7.02 7.07 -13.05
C THR A 82 7.25 7.38 -11.58
N THR A 83 8.48 7.25 -11.12
CA THR A 83 8.84 7.67 -9.76
C THR A 83 8.61 9.17 -9.54
N LEU A 84 8.78 10.01 -10.58
CA LEU A 84 8.48 11.44 -10.50
C LEU A 84 6.97 11.67 -10.37
N GLY A 85 6.16 11.06 -11.23
CA GLY A 85 4.69 11.20 -11.18
C GLY A 85 4.13 10.75 -9.84
N GLY A 86 4.61 9.61 -9.32
CA GLY A 86 4.23 9.14 -7.99
C GLY A 86 4.61 10.12 -6.87
N PHE A 87 5.78 10.77 -6.96
CA PHE A 87 6.20 11.80 -6.01
C PHE A 87 5.29 13.03 -6.08
N GLU A 88 4.98 13.52 -7.27
CA GLU A 88 4.17 14.73 -7.47
C GLU A 88 2.74 14.61 -6.94
N ARG A 89 2.16 13.40 -6.99
CA ARG A 89 0.81 13.16 -6.48
C ARG A 89 0.75 12.61 -5.04
N LEU A 90 1.91 12.33 -4.42
CA LEU A 90 1.98 11.70 -3.11
C LEU A 90 1.21 12.50 -2.04
N ASP A 91 1.49 13.79 -1.91
CA ASP A 91 0.86 14.62 -0.88
C ASP A 91 -0.67 14.73 -1.02
N TRP A 92 -1.17 14.67 -2.25
CA TRP A 92 -2.60 14.65 -2.51
C TRP A 92 -3.26 13.32 -2.08
N LEU A 93 -2.53 12.20 -2.16
CA LEU A 93 -3.01 10.87 -1.75
C LEU A 93 -2.89 10.65 -0.23
N LEU A 94 -1.98 11.36 0.44
CA LEU A 94 -1.76 11.24 1.87
C LEU A 94 -2.85 11.97 2.66
N THR A 95 -4.04 11.39 2.71
CA THR A 95 -5.09 11.86 3.62
C THR A 95 -4.69 11.62 5.08
N PRO A 96 -5.27 12.35 6.07
CA PRO A 96 -4.90 12.24 7.49
C PRO A 96 -4.97 10.82 8.08
N ASN A 97 -5.69 9.92 7.43
CA ASN A 97 -5.96 8.57 7.92
C ASN A 97 -5.05 7.49 7.28
N ILE A 98 -4.02 7.85 6.52
CA ILE A 98 -3.06 6.89 5.96
C ILE A 98 -2.03 6.54 7.03
N ASN A 99 -1.95 5.26 7.38
CA ASN A 99 -1.03 4.74 8.41
C ASN A 99 0.24 4.14 7.79
N GLY A 100 0.17 3.69 6.54
CA GLY A 100 1.30 3.09 5.84
C GLY A 100 1.22 3.28 4.33
N VAL A 101 2.37 3.18 3.65
CA VAL A 101 2.47 3.27 2.20
C VAL A 101 3.34 2.15 1.65
N VAL A 102 2.82 1.41 0.68
CA VAL A 102 3.61 0.48 -0.14
C VAL A 102 3.96 1.21 -1.44
N VAL A 103 5.25 1.40 -1.70
CA VAL A 103 5.75 2.10 -2.89
C VAL A 103 6.24 1.08 -3.91
N ALA A 104 5.51 0.92 -5.00
CA ALA A 104 5.79 0.01 -6.12
C ALA A 104 5.91 0.82 -7.42
N LEU A 105 7.00 1.56 -7.56
CA LEU A 105 7.30 2.46 -8.68
C LEU A 105 8.70 2.24 -9.22
N GLY A 106 8.92 2.66 -10.47
CA GLY A 106 10.19 2.60 -11.18
C GLY A 106 10.14 1.72 -12.42
N GLY A 107 9.16 0.83 -12.57
CA GLY A 107 8.99 0.03 -13.77
C GLY A 107 8.93 0.90 -15.04
N ASN A 108 8.19 2.00 -15.01
CA ASN A 108 8.09 2.92 -16.16
C ASN A 108 9.34 3.78 -16.37
N ASP A 109 10.08 4.12 -15.31
CA ASP A 109 11.41 4.76 -15.44
C ASP A 109 12.36 3.84 -16.18
N LEU A 110 12.37 2.56 -15.81
CA LEU A 110 13.17 1.52 -16.45
C LEU A 110 12.77 1.32 -17.91
N LEU A 111 11.49 1.14 -18.22
CA LEU A 111 11.00 0.95 -19.58
C LEU A 111 11.33 2.13 -20.51
N ARG A 112 11.44 3.34 -19.96
CA ARG A 112 11.82 4.56 -20.68
C ARG A 112 13.33 4.81 -20.71
N GLY A 113 14.13 3.93 -20.09
CA GLY A 113 15.58 4.06 -20.02
C GLY A 113 16.07 5.28 -19.26
N PHE A 114 15.31 5.73 -18.25
CA PHE A 114 15.75 6.86 -17.42
C PHE A 114 17.00 6.53 -16.62
N ASP A 115 17.86 7.54 -16.42
CA ASP A 115 19.06 7.39 -15.60
C ASP A 115 18.70 6.83 -14.21
N PRO A 116 19.35 5.76 -13.74
CA PRO A 116 19.14 5.19 -12.41
C PRO A 116 19.24 6.21 -11.28
N LYS A 117 20.07 7.23 -11.42
CA LYS A 117 20.20 8.34 -10.44
C LYS A 117 18.92 9.18 -10.35
N PHE A 118 18.23 9.38 -11.47
CA PHE A 118 16.95 10.10 -11.49
C PHE A 118 15.87 9.31 -10.74
N THR A 119 15.72 8.02 -11.05
CA THR A 119 14.81 7.11 -10.36
C THR A 119 15.10 7.09 -8.84
N LYS A 120 16.38 6.92 -8.46
CA LYS A 120 16.79 6.94 -7.06
C LYS A 120 16.43 8.24 -6.35
N LYS A 121 16.69 9.40 -6.98
CA LYS A 121 16.39 10.73 -6.42
C LYS A 121 14.91 10.90 -6.12
N ASN A 122 14.03 10.47 -7.03
CA ASN A 122 12.58 10.59 -6.84
C ASN A 122 12.09 9.66 -5.72
N LEU A 123 12.55 8.41 -5.67
CA LEU A 123 12.24 7.49 -4.58
C LEU A 123 12.74 8.02 -3.23
N GLN A 124 13.95 8.62 -3.18
CA GLN A 124 14.45 9.28 -1.97
C GLN A 124 13.52 10.42 -1.52
N ALA A 125 13.01 11.23 -2.47
CA ALA A 125 12.07 12.31 -2.14
C ALA A 125 10.76 11.74 -1.55
N ILE A 126 10.23 10.65 -2.12
CA ILE A 126 9.06 9.94 -1.59
C ILE A 126 9.31 9.49 -0.14
N PHE A 127 10.39 8.72 0.11
CA PHE A 127 10.64 8.17 1.45
C PHE A 127 11.03 9.24 2.47
N LYS A 128 11.70 10.31 2.06
CA LYS A 128 11.97 11.48 2.91
C LYS A 128 10.66 12.16 3.34
N ASN A 129 9.72 12.34 2.42
CA ASN A 129 8.39 12.89 2.71
C ASN A 129 7.63 12.00 3.70
N LEU A 130 7.51 10.68 3.41
CA LEU A 130 6.82 9.73 4.28
C LEU A 130 7.43 9.68 5.69
N LYS A 131 8.76 9.62 5.78
CA LYS A 131 9.49 9.64 7.05
C LYS A 131 9.23 10.92 7.85
N SER A 132 9.20 12.09 7.20
CA SER A 132 8.92 13.36 7.87
C SER A 132 7.52 13.45 8.46
N LYS A 133 6.58 12.65 7.94
CA LYS A 133 5.19 12.53 8.41
C LYS A 133 4.99 11.37 9.38
N GLY A 134 6.03 10.60 9.70
CA GLY A 134 5.96 9.43 10.57
C GLY A 134 5.18 8.24 9.97
N ILE A 135 5.06 8.18 8.64
CA ILE A 135 4.31 7.14 7.93
C ILE A 135 5.24 5.95 7.65
N ASN A 136 4.85 4.77 8.13
CA ASN A 136 5.55 3.52 7.83
C ASN A 136 5.50 3.19 6.34
N SER A 137 6.57 2.61 5.80
CA SER A 137 6.66 2.37 4.37
C SER A 137 7.30 1.02 4.04
N VAL A 138 6.81 0.43 2.95
CA VAL A 138 7.41 -0.73 2.29
C VAL A 138 7.89 -0.29 0.92
N ILE A 139 9.09 -0.68 0.54
CA ILE A 139 9.62 -0.48 -0.81
C ILE A 139 9.55 -1.77 -1.61
N VAL A 140 8.98 -1.71 -2.80
CA VAL A 140 8.95 -2.80 -3.77
C VAL A 140 9.95 -2.50 -4.87
N GLY A 141 10.88 -3.41 -5.08
CA GLY A 141 11.93 -3.27 -6.09
C GLY A 141 11.46 -3.58 -7.50
N THR A 142 12.30 -3.19 -8.42
CA THR A 142 12.19 -3.51 -9.85
C THR A 142 13.53 -4.05 -10.32
N ILE A 143 13.52 -5.15 -11.07
CA ILE A 143 14.72 -5.82 -11.59
C ILE A 143 14.92 -5.37 -13.03
N SER A 144 16.09 -4.79 -13.32
CA SER A 144 16.44 -4.36 -14.67
C SER A 144 16.85 -5.56 -15.55
N PRO A 145 16.36 -5.64 -16.79
CA PRO A 145 16.94 -6.53 -17.79
C PRO A 145 18.34 -6.06 -18.20
N ILE A 146 19.09 -6.94 -18.88
CA ILE A 146 20.46 -6.67 -19.29
C ILE A 146 20.58 -5.80 -20.57
N ASN A 147 19.49 -5.55 -21.26
CA ASN A 147 19.44 -4.87 -22.57
C ASN A 147 19.99 -3.43 -22.56
N TYR A 148 19.97 -2.76 -21.42
CA TYR A 148 20.61 -1.44 -21.21
C TYR A 148 22.10 -1.53 -20.84
N GLY A 149 22.66 -2.74 -20.84
CA GLY A 149 24.04 -3.02 -20.46
C GLY A 149 24.25 -3.32 -18.97
N PRO A 150 25.38 -3.99 -18.66
CA PRO A 150 25.63 -4.51 -17.31
C PRO A 150 25.80 -3.41 -16.26
N GLN A 151 26.36 -2.27 -16.63
CA GLN A 151 26.54 -1.14 -15.70
C GLN A 151 25.19 -0.54 -15.30
N PHE A 152 24.30 -0.29 -16.26
CA PHE A 152 22.96 0.21 -16.00
C PHE A 152 22.20 -0.75 -15.09
N LYS A 153 22.20 -2.06 -15.42
CA LYS A 153 21.57 -3.09 -14.60
C LYS A 153 22.08 -3.06 -13.16
N LYS A 154 23.39 -3.04 -12.96
CA LYS A 154 24.01 -3.00 -11.64
C LYS A 154 23.58 -1.77 -10.84
N GLU A 155 23.55 -0.60 -11.48
CA GLU A 155 23.15 0.65 -10.83
C GLU A 155 21.65 0.65 -10.50
N TYR A 156 20.83 0.18 -11.43
CA TYR A 156 19.36 0.15 -11.24
C TYR A 156 18.95 -0.83 -10.15
N ASP A 157 19.45 -2.07 -10.20
CA ASP A 157 19.10 -3.10 -9.22
C ASP A 157 19.57 -2.73 -7.80
N ALA A 158 20.62 -1.91 -7.68
CA ALA A 158 21.11 -1.43 -6.39
C ALA A 158 20.25 -0.34 -5.73
N ILE A 159 19.33 0.31 -6.47
CA ILE A 159 18.52 1.43 -5.96
C ILE A 159 17.70 1.00 -4.74
N TYR A 160 16.87 0.00 -4.93
CA TYR A 160 15.84 -0.40 -3.95
C TYR A 160 16.44 -0.95 -2.65
N PRO A 161 17.37 -1.92 -2.68
CA PRO A 161 17.98 -2.41 -1.44
C PRO A 161 18.83 -1.34 -0.74
N SER A 162 19.39 -0.37 -1.50
CA SER A 162 20.12 0.74 -0.88
C SER A 162 19.18 1.68 -0.12
N LEU A 163 18.01 2.00 -0.70
CA LEU A 163 16.99 2.85 -0.07
C LEU A 163 16.31 2.13 1.11
N ALA A 164 16.07 0.84 1.00
CA ALA A 164 15.55 0.04 2.09
C ALA A 164 16.45 0.16 3.34
N ARG A 165 17.77 0.05 3.16
CA ARG A 165 18.75 0.24 4.26
C ARG A 165 18.80 1.69 4.75
N GLU A 166 18.84 2.68 3.83
CA GLU A 166 18.96 4.10 4.15
C GLU A 166 17.78 4.60 5.02
N TYR A 167 16.57 4.14 4.69
CA TYR A 167 15.34 4.57 5.36
C TYR A 167 14.79 3.55 6.37
N ASN A 168 15.46 2.40 6.56
CA ASN A 168 15.01 1.29 7.42
C ASN A 168 13.61 0.78 7.03
N LEU A 169 13.42 0.45 5.74
CA LEU A 169 12.15 0.02 5.17
C LEU A 169 12.07 -1.51 5.09
N SER A 170 10.87 -2.05 5.22
CA SER A 170 10.57 -3.39 4.73
C SER A 170 10.77 -3.42 3.20
N TYR A 171 11.38 -4.49 2.69
CA TYR A 171 11.78 -4.59 1.29
C TYR A 171 11.21 -5.84 0.65
N ILE A 172 10.58 -5.65 -0.50
CA ILE A 172 10.16 -6.70 -1.43
C ILE A 172 11.03 -6.54 -2.67
N ASP A 173 11.71 -7.60 -3.10
CA ASP A 173 12.68 -7.54 -4.19
C ASP A 173 12.04 -7.18 -5.55
N SER A 174 10.90 -7.80 -5.90
CA SER A 174 10.11 -7.42 -7.08
C SER A 174 8.73 -8.09 -7.04
N LEU A 175 7.71 -7.41 -7.61
CA LEU A 175 6.42 -8.05 -7.90
C LEU A 175 6.55 -9.20 -8.91
N PHE A 176 7.57 -9.19 -9.75
CA PHE A 176 7.80 -10.25 -10.74
C PHE A 176 8.54 -11.46 -10.19
N SER A 177 9.15 -11.38 -9.00
CA SER A 177 9.91 -12.50 -8.42
C SER A 177 9.14 -13.82 -8.36
N PRO A 178 7.85 -13.87 -7.95
CA PRO A 178 7.09 -15.11 -7.94
C PRO A 178 6.67 -15.59 -9.34
N LEU A 179 6.85 -14.77 -10.38
CA LEU A 179 6.51 -15.11 -11.77
C LEU A 179 7.69 -15.72 -12.54
N ILE A 180 8.90 -15.66 -11.96
CA ILE A 180 10.11 -16.18 -12.58
C ILE A 180 10.15 -17.72 -12.43
N ASP A 181 10.24 -18.42 -13.55
CA ASP A 181 10.49 -19.87 -13.56
C ASP A 181 11.91 -20.15 -13.03
N LYS A 182 11.99 -21.00 -12.00
CA LYS A 182 13.27 -21.31 -11.33
C LYS A 182 14.26 -22.04 -12.22
N LYS A 183 13.79 -22.73 -13.28
CA LYS A 183 14.65 -23.50 -14.18
C LYS A 183 15.20 -22.63 -15.32
N THR A 184 14.32 -21.81 -15.93
CA THR A 184 14.68 -20.99 -17.08
C THR A 184 15.21 -19.62 -16.66
N GLN A 185 14.93 -19.17 -15.42
CA GLN A 185 15.20 -17.81 -14.92
C GLN A 185 14.47 -16.71 -15.73
N GLU A 186 13.41 -17.08 -16.44
CA GLU A 186 12.59 -16.19 -17.25
C GLU A 186 11.20 -16.05 -16.62
N ILE A 187 10.51 -14.95 -16.93
CA ILE A 187 9.13 -14.76 -16.50
C ILE A 187 8.24 -15.74 -17.26
N SER A 188 7.43 -16.50 -16.52
CA SER A 188 6.48 -17.45 -17.10
C SER A 188 5.38 -16.73 -17.89
N VAL A 189 5.39 -16.88 -19.21
CA VAL A 189 4.41 -16.24 -20.11
C VAL A 189 2.95 -16.59 -19.79
N ASN A 190 2.72 -17.76 -19.21
CA ASN A 190 1.39 -18.19 -18.75
C ASN A 190 0.82 -17.37 -17.59
N LEU A 191 1.65 -16.55 -16.93
CA LEU A 191 1.30 -15.66 -15.82
C LEU A 191 1.14 -14.21 -16.28
N LEU A 192 1.36 -13.94 -17.58
CA LEU A 192 1.24 -12.62 -18.17
C LEU A 192 0.00 -12.53 -19.07
N GLN A 193 -0.45 -11.31 -19.31
CA GLN A 193 -1.42 -10.94 -20.32
C GLN A 193 -0.78 -11.06 -21.72
N ALA A 194 -1.57 -10.90 -22.77
CA ALA A 194 -1.11 -11.00 -24.15
C ALA A 194 -0.04 -9.95 -24.52
N ASP A 195 0.07 -8.87 -23.75
CA ASP A 195 1.09 -7.83 -23.95
C ASP A 195 2.49 -8.23 -23.48
N GLY A 196 2.62 -9.35 -22.76
CA GLY A 196 3.88 -9.86 -22.25
C GLY A 196 4.51 -9.01 -21.13
N ILE A 197 3.78 -8.04 -20.59
CA ILE A 197 4.27 -7.09 -19.58
C ILE A 197 3.47 -7.19 -18.29
N HIS A 198 2.13 -7.18 -18.40
CA HIS A 198 1.26 -7.14 -17.23
C HIS A 198 0.87 -8.56 -16.78
N PRO A 199 0.85 -8.83 -15.46
CA PRO A 199 0.35 -10.10 -14.94
C PRO A 199 -1.12 -10.33 -15.31
N ASN A 200 -1.46 -11.55 -15.68
CA ASN A 200 -2.85 -11.98 -15.76
C ASN A 200 -3.38 -12.36 -14.34
N GLU A 201 -4.62 -12.84 -14.25
CA GLU A 201 -5.23 -13.17 -12.96
C GLU A 201 -4.40 -14.17 -12.14
N LYS A 202 -3.81 -15.19 -12.78
CA LYS A 202 -2.93 -16.18 -12.13
C LYS A 202 -1.63 -15.55 -11.67
N GLY A 203 -1.06 -14.65 -12.48
CA GLY A 203 0.12 -13.88 -12.11
C GLY A 203 -0.12 -12.98 -10.89
N VAL A 204 -1.28 -12.32 -10.85
CA VAL A 204 -1.69 -11.52 -9.68
C VAL A 204 -1.83 -12.39 -8.43
N GLU A 205 -2.42 -13.59 -8.54
CA GLU A 205 -2.53 -14.52 -7.40
C GLU A 205 -1.14 -14.94 -6.86
N ALA A 206 -0.20 -15.23 -7.76
CA ALA A 206 1.17 -15.54 -7.37
C ALA A 206 1.84 -14.36 -6.64
N ILE A 207 1.67 -13.13 -7.15
CA ILE A 207 2.17 -11.92 -6.52
C ILE A 207 1.55 -11.72 -5.13
N VAL A 208 0.25 -11.82 -5.00
CA VAL A 208 -0.47 -11.66 -3.73
C VAL A 208 0.02 -12.63 -2.67
N ASN A 209 0.19 -13.90 -3.01
CA ASN A 209 0.72 -14.91 -2.10
C ASN A 209 2.17 -14.64 -1.67
N TYR A 210 2.93 -13.97 -2.52
CA TYR A 210 4.31 -13.60 -2.26
C TYR A 210 4.43 -12.37 -1.35
N ILE A 211 3.67 -11.30 -1.64
CA ILE A 211 3.81 -10.03 -0.90
C ILE A 211 2.92 -9.95 0.36
N GLY A 212 1.82 -10.70 0.41
CA GLY A 212 0.87 -10.68 1.52
C GLY A 212 1.52 -10.86 2.89
N PRO A 213 2.43 -11.84 3.09
CA PRO A 213 3.14 -12.05 4.35
C PRO A 213 4.05 -10.87 4.77
N VAL A 214 4.49 -10.02 3.84
CA VAL A 214 5.33 -8.84 4.13
C VAL A 214 4.49 -7.63 4.53
N ILE A 215 3.25 -7.55 3.99
CA ILE A 215 2.32 -6.43 4.22
C ILE A 215 1.44 -6.68 5.47
N ARG A 216 1.40 -7.90 5.95
CA ARG A 216 0.68 -8.36 7.13
C ARG A 216 1.09 -7.66 8.43
#